data_643942d9b7341db52e5fd959c359f354
#
_entry.id   643942d9b7341db52e5fd959c359f354
#
_cell.length_a   1.000
_cell.length_b   1.000
_cell.length_c   1.000
_cell.angle_alpha   90.00
_cell.angle_beta   90.00
_cell.angle_gamma   90.00
#
_symmetry.space_group_name_H-M   'P 1'
#
loop_
_entity.id
_entity.type
_entity.pdbx_description
1 polymer ?
#
loop_
_entity_poly.entity_id
_entity_poly.type
_entity_poly.pdbx_seq_one_letter_code
_entity_poly.pdbx_strand_id
1 'polypeptide(L)'
;MRHGPYASTLIDQFAGMTVAVTDWGDFKVLLALSQGGSVAGAARILGVDSSTVSRKLAAIEEALGAVLVLRAGREFSLTPEGKTAVQAAELMQAAVASATTCILAAKQNVEGTVRVSCPGALVQSLLQMVPPLRAKYPALSIEFNADNRFVDIAKGEADIALRGAMPTSIDLIARRTVDMGWVAYASKNYIAARGQPANPDELRKHQLILYVTSLHSQPGCRWLEDFRHETDQVMRMSSTDSVTRMISLGDGIGVIPCALAEGLDVLQRVFPAPVVSSPFWLVYHESSRNTAKIRAVVDAMADYLEANSGIFTGMPKL
;
A
#
# COMPACT_ATOMS: atom_id res chain seq x y z
N MET A 1 -36.18 -9.90 -15.69
CA MET A 1 -35.50 -8.99 -14.76
C MET A 1 -36.03 -9.27 -13.36
N ARG A 2 -35.26 -9.95 -12.53
CA ARG A 2 -35.65 -10.26 -11.13
C ARG A 2 -34.76 -9.41 -10.23
N HIS A 3 -35.35 -8.48 -9.49
CA HIS A 3 -34.67 -7.68 -8.48
C HIS A 3 -34.17 -8.63 -7.36
N GLY A 4 -32.90 -8.60 -7.06
CA GLY A 4 -32.29 -9.42 -6.02
C GLY A 4 -32.68 -8.93 -4.62
N PRO A 5 -32.64 -9.78 -3.59
CA PRO A 5 -33.20 -9.56 -2.25
C PRO A 5 -32.41 -8.56 -1.37
N TYR A 6 -31.40 -7.89 -1.89
CA TYR A 6 -30.56 -6.97 -1.10
C TYR A 6 -31.05 -5.50 -1.09
N ALA A 7 -31.98 -5.11 -1.95
CA ALA A 7 -32.46 -3.73 -2.02
C ALA A 7 -33.54 -3.41 -0.97
N SER A 8 -34.28 -4.40 -0.48
CA SER A 8 -35.34 -4.19 0.52
C SER A 8 -34.81 -4.09 1.98
N THR A 9 -33.72 -4.78 2.29
CA THR A 9 -33.19 -4.84 3.65
C THR A 9 -32.50 -3.55 4.12
N LEU A 10 -31.95 -2.73 3.21
CA LEU A 10 -31.34 -1.45 3.55
C LEU A 10 -32.39 -0.35 3.76
N ILE A 11 -33.53 -0.40 3.08
CA ILE A 11 -34.59 0.61 3.22
C ILE A 11 -35.36 0.40 4.52
N ASP A 12 -35.58 -0.87 4.95
CA ASP A 12 -36.30 -1.19 6.19
C ASP A 12 -35.51 -0.91 7.48
N GLN A 13 -34.16 -0.85 7.39
CA GLN A 13 -33.32 -0.51 8.55
C GLN A 13 -33.39 0.98 8.94
N PHE A 14 -33.85 1.86 8.03
CA PHE A 14 -34.03 3.29 8.30
C PHE A 14 -35.50 3.72 8.54
N ALA A 15 -36.43 2.82 8.44
CA ALA A 15 -37.86 3.12 8.60
C ALA A 15 -38.32 3.45 10.05
N GLY A 16 -37.39 3.36 11.03
CA GLY A 16 -37.67 3.67 12.43
C GLY A 16 -36.99 4.90 13.03
N MET A 17 -36.09 5.54 12.27
CA MET A 17 -35.42 6.80 12.65
C MET A 17 -36.02 7.93 11.86
N THR A 18 -36.93 8.71 12.49
CA THR A 18 -37.35 10.02 11.99
C THR A 18 -36.17 11.00 12.13
N VAL A 19 -35.10 10.76 11.41
CA VAL A 19 -34.09 11.79 11.18
C VAL A 19 -34.60 12.61 10.01
N ALA A 20 -34.88 13.88 10.26
CA ALA A 20 -35.12 14.82 9.17
C ALA A 20 -33.90 14.76 8.24
N VAL A 21 -34.10 14.16 7.06
CA VAL A 21 -33.02 13.92 6.11
C VAL A 21 -32.65 15.28 5.51
N THR A 22 -31.60 15.88 6.08
CA THR A 22 -30.91 16.99 5.45
C THR A 22 -30.11 16.43 4.27
N ASP A 23 -30.33 16.99 3.07
CA ASP A 23 -29.60 16.54 1.87
C ASP A 23 -28.15 17.12 1.82
N TRP A 24 -27.32 16.58 0.94
CA TRP A 24 -25.97 17.09 0.73
C TRP A 24 -25.93 18.59 0.38
N GLY A 25 -26.97 19.09 -0.30
CA GLY A 25 -27.10 20.51 -0.64
C GLY A 25 -27.16 21.42 0.58
N ASP A 26 -27.73 20.92 1.67
CA ASP A 26 -27.83 21.65 2.95
C ASP A 26 -26.47 21.67 3.66
N PHE A 27 -25.75 20.57 3.69
CA PHE A 27 -24.40 20.52 4.27
C PHE A 27 -23.38 21.43 3.54
N LYS A 28 -23.55 21.67 2.23
CA LYS A 28 -22.74 22.66 1.50
C LYS A 28 -22.91 24.08 2.06
N VAL A 29 -24.09 24.42 2.58
CA VAL A 29 -24.33 25.74 3.20
C VAL A 29 -23.50 25.89 4.47
N LEU A 30 -23.40 24.84 5.28
CA LEU A 30 -22.57 24.84 6.51
C LEU A 30 -21.09 24.98 6.19
N LEU A 31 -20.60 24.29 5.17
CA LEU A 31 -19.22 24.44 4.69
C LEU A 31 -18.94 25.87 4.23
N ALA A 32 -19.83 26.43 3.40
CA ALA A 32 -19.67 27.78 2.91
C ALA A 32 -19.72 28.83 4.04
N LEU A 33 -20.55 28.61 5.07
CA LEU A 33 -20.61 29.45 6.27
C LEU A 33 -19.32 29.37 7.07
N SER A 34 -18.76 28.19 7.26
CA SER A 34 -17.47 27.98 7.96
C SER A 34 -16.33 28.69 7.22
N GLN A 35 -16.26 28.52 5.90
CA GLN A 35 -15.20 29.10 5.07
C GLN A 35 -15.35 30.61 4.86
N GLY A 36 -16.59 31.08 4.71
CA GLY A 36 -16.90 32.50 4.44
C GLY A 36 -16.95 33.38 5.68
N GLY A 37 -16.95 32.79 6.90
CA GLY A 37 -17.02 33.50 8.17
C GLY A 37 -18.22 34.41 8.37
N SER A 38 -19.20 34.36 7.46
CA SER A 38 -20.44 35.15 7.49
C SER A 38 -21.46 34.66 6.48
N VAL A 39 -22.74 35.04 6.64
CA VAL A 39 -23.79 34.74 5.68
C VAL A 39 -23.47 35.35 4.31
N ALA A 40 -22.95 36.58 4.27
CA ALA A 40 -22.56 37.26 3.04
C ALA A 40 -21.34 36.58 2.37
N GLY A 41 -20.37 36.09 3.17
CA GLY A 41 -19.24 35.28 2.70
C GLY A 41 -19.69 33.96 2.09
N ALA A 42 -20.56 33.23 2.77
CA ALA A 42 -21.16 32.01 2.28
C ALA A 42 -21.98 32.20 1.00
N ALA A 43 -22.78 33.27 0.93
CA ALA A 43 -23.54 33.59 -0.25
C ALA A 43 -22.64 33.82 -1.49
N ARG A 44 -21.51 34.47 -1.31
CA ARG A 44 -20.49 34.66 -2.36
C ARG A 44 -19.88 33.33 -2.82
N ILE A 45 -19.53 32.45 -1.89
CA ILE A 45 -18.96 31.12 -2.19
C ILE A 45 -19.97 30.27 -2.96
N LEU A 46 -21.24 30.32 -2.57
CA LEU A 46 -22.30 29.51 -3.18
C LEU A 46 -22.92 30.12 -4.43
N GLY A 47 -22.61 31.39 -4.74
CA GLY A 47 -23.22 32.11 -5.88
C GLY A 47 -24.73 32.36 -5.73
N VAL A 48 -25.21 32.59 -4.50
CA VAL A 48 -26.63 32.81 -4.16
C VAL A 48 -26.80 34.08 -3.30
N ASP A 49 -28.05 34.49 -3.06
CA ASP A 49 -28.33 35.62 -2.17
C ASP A 49 -28.19 35.26 -0.70
N SER A 50 -27.82 36.24 0.14
CA SER A 50 -27.73 36.10 1.59
C SER A 50 -29.01 35.63 2.27
N SER A 51 -30.18 36.04 1.70
CA SER A 51 -31.49 35.57 2.17
C SER A 51 -31.68 34.05 1.95
N THR A 52 -31.17 33.53 0.84
CA THR A 52 -31.22 32.09 0.53
C THR A 52 -30.35 31.29 1.51
N VAL A 53 -29.12 31.75 1.82
CA VAL A 53 -28.24 31.13 2.81
C VAL A 53 -28.93 31.13 4.19
N SER A 54 -29.48 32.29 4.63
CA SER A 54 -30.15 32.40 5.94
C SER A 54 -31.36 31.45 6.04
N ARG A 55 -32.19 31.37 4.99
CA ARG A 55 -33.35 30.49 4.94
C ARG A 55 -32.96 29.02 5.01
N LYS A 56 -31.91 28.62 4.28
CA LYS A 56 -31.41 27.26 4.28
C LYS A 56 -30.82 26.90 5.65
N LEU A 57 -30.04 27.79 6.25
CA LEU A 57 -29.49 27.57 7.59
C LEU A 57 -30.63 27.36 8.61
N ALA A 58 -31.64 28.21 8.61
CA ALA A 58 -32.79 28.06 9.53
C ALA A 58 -33.52 26.72 9.32
N ALA A 59 -33.71 26.29 8.06
CA ALA A 59 -34.33 25.00 7.76
C ALA A 59 -33.45 23.80 8.26
N ILE A 60 -32.11 23.89 8.16
CA ILE A 60 -31.20 22.87 8.68
C ILE A 60 -31.27 22.83 10.20
N GLU A 61 -31.23 23.96 10.88
CA GLU A 61 -31.32 24.08 12.35
C GLU A 61 -32.67 23.54 12.86
N GLU A 62 -33.76 23.83 12.19
CA GLU A 62 -35.08 23.29 12.47
C GLU A 62 -35.12 21.76 12.29
N ALA A 63 -34.61 21.25 11.18
CA ALA A 63 -34.57 19.84 10.87
C ALA A 63 -33.72 19.04 11.86
N LEU A 64 -32.61 19.61 12.33
CA LEU A 64 -31.71 18.95 13.30
C LEU A 64 -32.13 19.24 14.76
N GLY A 65 -33.06 20.17 14.98
CA GLY A 65 -33.47 20.57 16.34
C GLY A 65 -32.34 21.21 17.15
N ALA A 66 -31.36 21.80 16.48
CA ALA A 66 -30.15 22.35 17.10
C ALA A 66 -29.73 23.66 16.44
N VAL A 67 -29.27 24.62 17.25
CA VAL A 67 -28.67 25.86 16.76
C VAL A 67 -27.21 25.56 16.37
N LEU A 68 -26.87 25.79 15.12
CA LEU A 68 -25.54 25.48 14.59
C LEU A 68 -24.63 26.71 14.57
N VAL A 69 -25.23 27.91 14.53
CA VAL A 69 -24.52 29.16 14.35
C VAL A 69 -24.98 30.20 15.37
N LEU A 70 -24.03 30.75 16.09
CA LEU A 70 -24.25 31.91 16.98
C LEU A 70 -23.99 33.21 16.21
N ARG A 71 -24.90 34.16 16.33
CA ARG A 71 -24.78 35.51 15.79
C ARG A 71 -24.74 36.51 16.95
N ALA A 72 -23.57 37.04 17.24
CA ALA A 72 -23.41 38.13 18.22
C ALA A 72 -23.01 39.41 17.47
N GLY A 73 -24.00 40.20 17.09
CA GLY A 73 -23.77 41.42 16.31
C GLY A 73 -23.19 41.11 14.93
N ARG A 74 -21.92 41.48 14.70
CA ARG A 74 -21.18 41.18 13.46
C ARG A 74 -20.34 39.93 13.53
N GLU A 75 -20.26 39.32 14.71
CA GLU A 75 -19.48 38.09 14.88
C GLU A 75 -20.31 36.86 14.53
N PHE A 76 -19.63 35.94 13.84
CA PHE A 76 -20.15 34.65 13.40
C PHE A 76 -19.30 33.56 14.04
N SER A 77 -19.93 32.67 14.82
CA SER A 77 -19.24 31.52 15.40
C SER A 77 -20.11 30.26 15.34
N LEU A 78 -19.46 29.12 15.18
CA LEU A 78 -20.11 27.81 15.21
C LEU A 78 -20.31 27.34 16.64
N THR A 79 -21.49 26.78 16.94
CA THR A 79 -21.74 26.03 18.17
C THR A 79 -20.94 24.71 18.16
N PRO A 80 -20.84 23.96 19.27
CA PRO A 80 -20.30 22.60 19.26
C PRO A 80 -20.99 21.69 18.25
N GLU A 81 -22.33 21.79 18.15
CA GLU A 81 -23.17 21.06 17.19
C GLU A 81 -22.85 21.51 15.75
N GLY A 82 -22.69 22.80 15.55
CA GLY A 82 -22.27 23.38 14.26
C GLY A 82 -20.90 22.90 13.81
N LYS A 83 -19.92 22.79 14.72
CA LYS A 83 -18.61 22.21 14.41
C LYS A 83 -18.72 20.75 13.98
N THR A 84 -19.53 19.95 14.68
CA THR A 84 -19.79 18.55 14.35
C THR A 84 -20.45 18.44 12.95
N ALA A 85 -21.41 19.29 12.65
CA ALA A 85 -22.09 19.33 11.36
C ALA A 85 -21.13 19.77 10.20
N VAL A 86 -20.22 20.71 10.46
CA VAL A 86 -19.17 21.10 9.49
C VAL A 86 -18.20 19.95 9.24
N GLN A 87 -17.74 19.25 10.27
CA GLN A 87 -16.88 18.07 10.10
C GLN A 87 -17.56 16.98 9.27
N ALA A 88 -18.84 16.71 9.51
CA ALA A 88 -19.62 15.78 8.68
C ALA A 88 -19.69 16.26 7.23
N ALA A 89 -19.90 17.55 7.00
CA ALA A 89 -19.93 18.15 5.67
C ALA A 89 -18.59 18.05 4.93
N GLU A 90 -17.47 18.19 5.64
CA GLU A 90 -16.10 17.99 5.09
C GLU A 90 -15.88 16.55 4.63
N LEU A 91 -16.30 15.57 5.45
CA LEU A 91 -16.25 14.16 5.08
C LEU A 91 -17.12 13.83 3.87
N MET A 92 -18.33 14.38 3.80
CA MET A 92 -19.21 14.24 2.62
C MET A 92 -18.60 14.87 1.37
N GLN A 93 -17.98 16.05 1.47
CA GLN A 93 -17.28 16.70 0.37
C GLN A 93 -16.14 15.84 -0.15
N ALA A 94 -15.32 15.29 0.75
CA ALA A 94 -14.22 14.41 0.40
C ALA A 94 -14.73 13.13 -0.31
N ALA A 95 -15.81 12.53 0.19
CA ALA A 95 -16.42 11.35 -0.41
C ALA A 95 -16.96 11.64 -1.84
N VAL A 96 -17.64 12.75 -2.03
CA VAL A 96 -18.16 13.18 -3.36
C VAL A 96 -17.00 13.47 -4.32
N ALA A 97 -15.96 14.18 -3.86
CA ALA A 97 -14.77 14.45 -4.67
C ALA A 97 -14.06 13.15 -5.09
N SER A 98 -13.90 12.21 -4.15
CA SER A 98 -13.34 10.89 -4.43
C SER A 98 -14.16 10.10 -5.44
N ALA A 99 -15.49 10.04 -5.26
CA ALA A 99 -16.39 9.37 -6.20
C ALA A 99 -16.33 9.99 -7.59
N THR A 100 -16.35 11.32 -7.69
CA THR A 100 -16.24 12.05 -8.96
C THR A 100 -14.91 11.73 -9.66
N THR A 101 -13.83 11.76 -8.91
CA THR A 101 -12.50 11.41 -9.45
C THR A 101 -12.43 9.95 -9.91
N CYS A 102 -13.03 9.02 -9.16
CA CYS A 102 -13.13 7.62 -9.58
C CYS A 102 -13.94 7.44 -10.86
N ILE A 103 -15.07 8.14 -11.01
CA ILE A 103 -15.91 8.12 -12.23
C ILE A 103 -15.15 8.70 -13.43
N LEU A 104 -14.45 9.81 -13.24
CA LEU A 104 -13.62 10.42 -14.28
C LEU A 104 -12.42 9.55 -14.65
N ALA A 105 -11.77 8.94 -13.66
CA ALA A 105 -10.66 8.03 -13.88
C ALA A 105 -11.09 6.75 -14.64
N ALA A 106 -12.31 6.26 -14.41
CA ALA A 106 -12.88 5.14 -15.16
C ALA A 106 -13.05 5.41 -16.67
N LYS A 107 -13.07 6.70 -17.05
CA LYS A 107 -13.12 7.16 -18.45
C LYS A 107 -11.74 7.48 -19.03
N GLN A 108 -10.68 7.50 -18.21
CA GLN A 108 -9.33 7.80 -18.68
C GLN A 108 -8.71 6.53 -19.28
N ASN A 109 -8.12 6.67 -20.45
CA ASN A 109 -7.31 5.62 -21.05
C ASN A 109 -6.12 5.30 -20.14
N VAL A 110 -5.87 4.01 -19.95
CA VAL A 110 -4.69 3.53 -19.21
C VAL A 110 -3.51 3.54 -20.19
N GLU A 111 -2.76 4.65 -20.22
CA GLU A 111 -1.67 4.89 -21.16
C GLU A 111 -0.48 5.62 -20.53
N GLY A 112 0.66 5.55 -21.19
CA GLY A 112 1.91 6.18 -20.77
C GLY A 112 2.74 5.27 -19.86
N THR A 113 3.79 5.82 -19.24
CA THR A 113 4.76 5.06 -18.46
C THR A 113 4.44 5.10 -16.96
N VAL A 114 4.63 3.97 -16.29
CA VAL A 114 4.61 3.82 -14.82
C VAL A 114 5.98 3.29 -14.38
N ARG A 115 6.65 4.04 -13.51
CA ARG A 115 7.96 3.68 -12.95
C ARG A 115 7.76 2.94 -11.63
N VAL A 116 8.19 1.68 -11.60
CA VAL A 116 8.08 0.79 -10.44
C VAL A 116 9.45 0.57 -9.85
N SER A 117 9.66 0.97 -8.60
CA SER A 117 10.88 0.67 -7.86
C SER A 117 10.64 -0.50 -6.91
N CYS A 118 11.50 -1.51 -7.00
CA CYS A 118 11.43 -2.67 -6.12
C CYS A 118 12.82 -3.27 -5.89
N PRO A 119 13.03 -4.07 -4.82
CA PRO A 119 14.26 -4.83 -4.65
C PRO A 119 14.54 -5.71 -5.87
N GLY A 120 15.80 -5.75 -6.32
CA GLY A 120 16.22 -6.54 -7.49
C GLY A 120 15.75 -7.99 -7.42
N ALA A 121 15.82 -8.57 -6.23
CA ALA A 121 15.32 -9.91 -5.91
C ALA A 121 13.88 -10.19 -6.37
N LEU A 122 13.03 -9.19 -6.45
CA LEU A 122 11.60 -9.35 -6.76
C LEU A 122 11.27 -9.05 -8.22
N VAL A 123 12.16 -8.40 -8.97
CA VAL A 123 11.90 -8.02 -10.37
C VAL A 123 11.55 -9.25 -11.20
N GLN A 124 12.37 -10.31 -11.11
CA GLN A 124 12.18 -11.53 -11.92
C GLN A 124 10.77 -12.13 -11.72
N SER A 125 10.32 -12.20 -10.47
CA SER A 125 8.97 -12.69 -10.17
C SER A 125 7.89 -11.76 -10.73
N LEU A 126 8.04 -10.44 -10.55
CA LEU A 126 7.07 -9.45 -11.01
C LEU A 126 6.96 -9.35 -12.53
N LEU A 127 8.02 -9.70 -13.30
CA LEU A 127 7.97 -9.69 -14.75
C LEU A 127 6.86 -10.61 -15.32
N GLN A 128 6.45 -11.64 -14.59
CA GLN A 128 5.40 -12.56 -15.02
C GLN A 128 4.01 -11.89 -15.09
N MET A 129 3.79 -10.79 -14.35
CA MET A 129 2.52 -10.05 -14.45
C MET A 129 2.45 -9.14 -15.69
N VAL A 130 3.60 -8.85 -16.34
CA VAL A 130 3.68 -7.85 -17.41
C VAL A 130 2.94 -8.29 -18.68
N PRO A 131 3.08 -9.53 -19.20
CA PRO A 131 2.38 -9.96 -20.41
C PRO A 131 0.85 -9.82 -20.33
N PRO A 132 0.15 -10.31 -19.28
CA PRO A 132 -1.29 -10.14 -19.17
C PRO A 132 -1.70 -8.67 -19.00
N LEU A 133 -0.90 -7.88 -18.29
CA LEU A 133 -1.17 -6.45 -18.10
C LEU A 133 -1.04 -5.69 -19.44
N ARG A 134 -0.02 -5.99 -20.24
CA ARG A 134 0.17 -5.42 -21.58
C ARG A 134 -0.93 -5.80 -22.54
N ALA A 135 -1.40 -7.04 -22.48
CA ALA A 135 -2.54 -7.49 -23.29
C ALA A 135 -3.82 -6.70 -22.96
N LYS A 136 -4.04 -6.39 -21.69
CA LYS A 136 -5.19 -5.61 -21.22
C LYS A 136 -5.06 -4.11 -21.52
N TYR A 137 -3.83 -3.56 -21.46
CA TYR A 137 -3.54 -2.13 -21.63
C TYR A 137 -2.35 -1.92 -22.58
N PRO A 138 -2.57 -2.00 -23.90
CA PRO A 138 -1.48 -1.96 -24.89
C PRO A 138 -0.68 -0.65 -24.92
N ALA A 139 -1.30 0.46 -24.49
CA ALA A 139 -0.66 1.78 -24.43
C ALA A 139 0.06 2.06 -23.10
N LEU A 140 0.07 1.08 -22.17
CA LEU A 140 0.77 1.19 -20.88
C LEU A 140 2.20 0.64 -20.99
N SER A 141 3.17 1.44 -20.58
CA SER A 141 4.58 1.05 -20.42
C SER A 141 4.93 0.97 -18.94
N ILE A 142 5.75 0.00 -18.55
CA ILE A 142 6.27 -0.15 -17.20
C ILE A 142 7.79 -0.10 -17.23
N GLU A 143 8.37 0.73 -16.38
CA GLU A 143 9.81 0.79 -16.12
C GLU A 143 10.09 0.22 -14.74
N PHE A 144 10.83 -0.90 -14.67
CA PHE A 144 11.29 -1.44 -13.39
C PHE A 144 12.66 -0.88 -13.04
N ASN A 145 12.74 -0.24 -11.87
CA ASN A 145 13.98 0.16 -11.26
C ASN A 145 14.32 -0.81 -10.12
N ALA A 146 15.33 -1.66 -10.38
CA ALA A 146 15.84 -2.65 -9.45
C ALA A 146 16.84 -2.00 -8.48
N ASP A 147 16.36 -1.29 -7.48
CA ASP A 147 17.19 -0.60 -6.51
C ASP A 147 16.78 -0.96 -5.07
N ASN A 148 17.76 -1.29 -4.23
CA ASN A 148 17.56 -1.56 -2.82
C ASN A 148 17.53 -0.27 -1.97
N ARG A 149 17.92 0.89 -2.52
CA ARG A 149 17.81 2.17 -1.83
C ARG A 149 16.35 2.62 -1.74
N PHE A 150 16.03 3.37 -0.72
CA PHE A 150 14.75 4.04 -0.64
C PHE A 150 14.69 5.16 -1.68
N VAL A 151 13.78 5.01 -2.65
CA VAL A 151 13.49 6.05 -3.64
C VAL A 151 12.52 7.06 -3.03
N ASP A 152 12.71 8.32 -3.38
CA ASP A 152 11.82 9.41 -2.94
C ASP A 152 10.63 9.52 -3.91
N ILE A 153 9.52 8.85 -3.54
CA ILE A 153 8.27 8.89 -4.31
C ILE A 153 7.70 10.31 -4.36
N ALA A 154 7.84 11.08 -3.28
CA ALA A 154 7.33 12.45 -3.22
C ALA A 154 8.06 13.36 -4.23
N LYS A 155 9.35 13.10 -4.50
CA LYS A 155 10.12 13.79 -5.55
C LYS A 155 9.95 13.18 -6.94
N GLY A 156 9.12 12.16 -7.09
CA GLY A 156 8.84 11.55 -8.38
C GLY A 156 9.97 10.66 -8.92
N GLU A 157 10.85 10.11 -8.08
CA GLU A 157 11.88 9.15 -8.51
C GLU A 157 11.25 7.84 -8.99
N ALA A 158 10.09 7.46 -8.44
CA ALA A 158 9.24 6.38 -8.91
C ALA A 158 7.77 6.73 -8.68
N ASP A 159 6.88 6.08 -9.43
CA ASP A 159 5.44 6.24 -9.29
C ASP A 159 4.87 5.24 -8.25
N ILE A 160 5.46 4.05 -8.20
CA ILE A 160 5.12 2.97 -7.27
C ILE A 160 6.42 2.39 -6.71
N ALA A 161 6.45 2.06 -5.42
CA ALA A 161 7.53 1.29 -4.82
C ALA A 161 6.99 0.05 -4.10
N LEU A 162 7.68 -1.08 -4.25
CA LEU A 162 7.47 -2.28 -3.42
C LEU A 162 8.59 -2.36 -2.38
N ARG A 163 8.26 -2.33 -1.10
CA ARG A 163 9.25 -2.17 -0.02
C ARG A 163 8.92 -3.05 1.19
N GLY A 164 9.99 -3.51 1.89
CA GLY A 164 9.90 -4.27 3.14
C GLY A 164 9.71 -3.41 4.40
N ALA A 165 9.59 -2.08 4.25
CA ALA A 165 9.32 -1.18 5.37
C ALA A 165 8.13 -0.28 5.06
N MET A 166 7.30 -0.03 6.07
CA MET A 166 6.19 0.91 5.99
C MET A 166 6.75 2.34 5.92
N PRO A 167 6.29 3.18 4.97
CA PRO A 167 6.69 4.58 4.91
C PRO A 167 6.19 5.35 6.13
N THR A 168 6.94 6.37 6.51
CA THR A 168 6.58 7.28 7.63
C THR A 168 5.91 8.58 7.17
N SER A 169 5.97 8.89 5.86
CA SER A 169 5.37 10.11 5.31
C SER A 169 3.85 9.98 5.21
N ILE A 170 3.15 11.04 5.62
CA ILE A 170 1.68 11.13 5.59
C ILE A 170 1.11 11.22 4.16
N ASP A 171 1.91 11.69 3.20
CA ASP A 171 1.49 11.86 1.81
C ASP A 171 1.61 10.56 0.98
N LEU A 172 2.03 9.47 1.62
CA LEU A 172 2.21 8.17 0.96
C LEU A 172 1.12 7.19 1.40
N ILE A 173 0.53 6.53 0.43
CA ILE A 173 -0.36 5.39 0.65
C ILE A 173 0.50 4.14 0.68
N ALA A 174 0.32 3.32 1.73
CA ALA A 174 0.94 2.02 1.86
C ALA A 174 -0.12 0.92 1.90
N ARG A 175 -0.14 0.05 0.90
CA ARG A 175 -0.97 -1.14 0.85
C ARG A 175 -0.12 -2.35 1.24
N ARG A 176 -0.44 -3.00 2.37
CA ARG A 176 0.22 -4.27 2.72
C ARG A 176 -0.11 -5.32 1.66
N THR A 177 0.91 -6.08 1.28
CA THR A 177 0.80 -7.17 0.32
C THR A 177 1.15 -8.51 0.98
N VAL A 178 2.12 -9.21 0.45
CA VAL A 178 2.58 -10.51 0.93
C VAL A 178 3.70 -10.34 1.97
N ASP A 179 3.81 -11.29 2.89
CA ASP A 179 4.98 -11.39 3.76
C ASP A 179 6.08 -12.13 3.00
N MET A 180 7.29 -11.56 2.99
CA MET A 180 8.46 -12.17 2.35
C MET A 180 9.15 -13.11 3.32
N GLY A 181 9.16 -14.39 2.99
CA GLY A 181 9.94 -15.40 3.71
C GLY A 181 11.40 -15.36 3.30
N TRP A 182 12.29 -15.32 4.28
CA TRP A 182 13.72 -15.48 4.11
C TRP A 182 14.10 -16.89 4.53
N VAL A 183 14.76 -17.62 3.66
CA VAL A 183 15.05 -19.05 3.86
C VAL A 183 16.55 -19.28 3.74
N ALA A 184 17.07 -20.15 4.59
CA ALA A 184 18.45 -20.62 4.50
C ALA A 184 18.55 -21.66 3.38
N TYR A 185 19.43 -21.39 2.41
CA TYR A 185 19.70 -22.28 1.27
C TYR A 185 21.16 -22.68 1.20
N ALA A 186 21.39 -23.86 0.66
CA ALA A 186 22.69 -24.33 0.20
C ALA A 186 22.52 -25.01 -1.17
N SER A 187 23.60 -25.22 -1.91
CA SER A 187 23.53 -26.08 -3.08
C SER A 187 23.41 -27.54 -2.66
N LYS A 188 22.78 -28.37 -3.50
CA LYS A 188 22.70 -29.83 -3.30
C LYS A 188 24.10 -30.44 -3.15
N ASN A 189 25.08 -29.97 -3.94
CA ASN A 189 26.46 -30.45 -3.88
C ASN A 189 27.14 -30.10 -2.55
N TYR A 190 26.89 -28.88 -2.03
CA TYR A 190 27.43 -28.48 -0.74
C TYR A 190 26.89 -29.39 0.39
N ILE A 191 25.58 -29.62 0.40
CA ILE A 191 24.93 -30.48 1.39
C ILE A 191 25.44 -31.93 1.27
N ALA A 192 25.62 -32.45 0.07
CA ALA A 192 26.16 -33.79 -0.15
C ALA A 192 27.61 -33.93 0.41
N ALA A 193 28.42 -32.88 0.29
CA ALA A 193 29.83 -32.90 0.76
C ALA A 193 29.99 -32.56 2.25
N ARG A 194 29.15 -31.72 2.83
CA ARG A 194 29.33 -31.18 4.20
C ARG A 194 28.22 -31.56 5.16
N GLY A 195 27.18 -32.24 4.71
CA GLY A 195 25.99 -32.55 5.49
C GLY A 195 25.00 -31.39 5.58
N GLN A 196 23.79 -31.70 6.00
CA GLN A 196 22.75 -30.71 6.26
C GLN A 196 22.68 -30.42 7.75
N PRO A 197 22.73 -29.15 8.19
CA PRO A 197 22.53 -28.81 9.60
C PRO A 197 21.14 -29.25 10.07
N ALA A 198 21.09 -29.95 11.22
CA ALA A 198 19.83 -30.39 11.81
C ALA A 198 19.08 -29.26 12.52
N ASN A 199 19.79 -28.24 12.98
CA ASN A 199 19.27 -27.07 13.67
C ASN A 199 20.17 -25.86 13.43
N PRO A 200 19.71 -24.63 13.77
CA PRO A 200 20.46 -23.39 13.52
C PRO A 200 21.85 -23.38 14.23
N ASP A 201 22.03 -23.99 15.39
CA ASP A 201 23.32 -23.97 16.09
C ASP A 201 24.41 -24.67 15.31
N GLU A 202 24.03 -25.67 14.51
CA GLU A 202 24.97 -26.38 13.65
C GLU A 202 25.51 -25.56 12.49
N LEU A 203 24.88 -24.44 12.15
CA LEU A 203 25.39 -23.50 11.17
C LEU A 203 26.80 -23.02 11.48
N ARG A 204 27.19 -22.99 12.76
CA ARG A 204 28.55 -22.68 13.22
C ARG A 204 29.63 -23.61 12.68
N LYS A 205 29.25 -24.78 12.18
CA LYS A 205 30.16 -25.78 11.57
C LYS A 205 30.28 -25.64 10.06
N HIS A 206 29.51 -24.69 9.47
CA HIS A 206 29.41 -24.52 8.03
C HIS A 206 30.01 -23.19 7.56
N GLN A 207 30.40 -23.14 6.31
CA GLN A 207 30.74 -21.88 5.63
C GLN A 207 29.50 -21.03 5.45
N LEU A 208 29.52 -19.78 5.92
CA LEU A 208 28.41 -18.84 5.82
C LEU A 208 28.69 -17.75 4.79
N ILE A 209 27.70 -17.47 3.96
CA ILE A 209 27.71 -16.39 2.98
C ILE A 209 26.86 -15.24 3.54
N LEU A 210 27.50 -14.14 3.90
CA LEU A 210 26.90 -13.06 4.67
C LEU A 210 26.66 -11.82 3.81
N TYR A 211 25.85 -10.92 4.34
CA TYR A 211 25.63 -9.61 3.76
C TYR A 211 26.56 -8.56 4.37
N VAL A 212 26.85 -7.50 3.60
CA VAL A 212 27.52 -6.31 4.15
C VAL A 212 26.64 -5.64 5.20
N THR A 213 27.27 -4.99 6.20
CA THR A 213 26.57 -4.42 7.36
C THR A 213 25.52 -3.37 7.00
N SER A 214 25.69 -2.67 5.88
CA SER A 214 24.70 -1.69 5.39
C SER A 214 23.32 -2.29 5.04
N LEU A 215 23.25 -3.61 4.87
CA LEU A 215 21.99 -4.35 4.61
C LEU A 215 21.36 -4.97 5.86
N HIS A 216 21.96 -4.83 7.04
CA HIS A 216 21.46 -5.44 8.28
C HIS A 216 20.15 -4.82 8.81
N SER A 217 19.68 -3.73 8.24
CA SER A 217 18.30 -3.24 8.47
C SER A 217 17.23 -4.22 7.96
N GLN A 218 17.59 -5.10 7.01
CA GLN A 218 16.71 -6.17 6.54
C GLN A 218 16.91 -7.40 7.42
N PRO A 219 15.86 -7.93 8.09
CA PRO A 219 16.00 -9.00 9.08
C PRO A 219 16.67 -10.25 8.53
N GLY A 220 16.36 -10.65 7.29
CA GLY A 220 16.98 -11.82 6.67
C GLY A 220 18.46 -11.64 6.37
N CYS A 221 18.93 -10.42 6.09
CA CYS A 221 20.36 -10.15 5.87
C CYS A 221 21.20 -10.23 7.15
N ARG A 222 20.57 -10.08 8.32
CA ARG A 222 21.24 -10.08 9.61
C ARG A 222 21.27 -11.48 10.26
N TRP A 223 20.26 -12.31 9.99
CA TRP A 223 20.01 -13.54 10.75
C TRP A 223 21.21 -14.48 10.87
N LEU A 224 22.01 -14.64 9.81
CA LEU A 224 23.20 -15.53 9.86
C LEU A 224 24.35 -14.98 10.70
N GLU A 225 24.40 -13.70 11.02
CA GLU A 225 25.48 -13.11 11.83
C GLU A 225 25.56 -13.74 13.23
N ASP A 226 24.43 -14.18 13.79
CA ASP A 226 24.35 -14.76 15.14
C ASP A 226 25.03 -16.15 15.23
N PHE A 227 25.29 -16.77 14.07
CA PHE A 227 25.93 -18.10 13.97
C PHE A 227 27.39 -18.04 13.50
N ARG A 228 27.92 -16.85 13.24
CA ARG A 228 29.31 -16.67 12.84
C ARG A 228 30.28 -16.79 14.03
N HIS A 229 31.44 -17.41 13.83
CA HIS A 229 32.56 -17.25 14.74
C HIS A 229 33.37 -16.00 14.41
N GLU A 230 33.93 -15.33 15.41
CA GLU A 230 34.72 -14.10 15.21
C GLU A 230 35.97 -14.35 14.35
N THR A 231 36.51 -15.53 14.39
CA THR A 231 37.71 -15.94 13.64
C THR A 231 37.43 -16.39 12.22
N ASP A 232 36.17 -16.50 11.81
CA ASP A 232 35.82 -16.98 10.48
C ASP A 232 36.19 -15.96 9.40
N GLN A 233 36.86 -16.47 8.37
CA GLN A 233 36.98 -15.71 7.12
C GLN A 233 35.64 -15.80 6.38
N VAL A 234 34.89 -14.71 6.42
CA VAL A 234 33.54 -14.67 5.82
C VAL A 234 33.56 -13.85 4.54
N MET A 235 32.85 -14.35 3.53
CA MET A 235 32.54 -13.58 2.33
C MET A 235 31.28 -12.76 2.55
N ARG A 236 31.35 -11.45 2.23
CA ARG A 236 30.23 -10.52 2.36
C ARG A 236 29.81 -9.97 1.03
N MET A 237 28.51 -10.00 0.76
CA MET A 237 27.90 -9.54 -0.48
C MET A 237 26.98 -8.35 -0.25
N SER A 238 26.92 -7.45 -1.23
CA SER A 238 26.06 -6.25 -1.19
C SER A 238 24.71 -6.43 -1.90
N SER A 239 24.42 -7.63 -2.43
CA SER A 239 23.14 -7.92 -3.07
C SER A 239 22.69 -9.36 -2.83
N THR A 240 21.37 -9.55 -2.83
CA THR A 240 20.74 -10.87 -2.73
C THR A 240 21.09 -11.77 -3.92
N ASP A 241 21.23 -11.19 -5.13
CA ASP A 241 21.61 -11.94 -6.33
C ASP A 241 23.01 -12.52 -6.21
N SER A 242 23.97 -11.74 -5.68
CA SER A 242 25.33 -12.22 -5.43
C SER A 242 25.38 -13.35 -4.39
N VAL A 243 24.61 -13.22 -3.30
CA VAL A 243 24.46 -14.29 -2.31
C VAL A 243 23.87 -15.54 -2.95
N THR A 244 22.77 -15.41 -3.73
CA THR A 244 22.14 -16.52 -4.45
C THR A 244 23.14 -17.22 -5.38
N ARG A 245 23.96 -16.44 -6.11
CA ARG A 245 24.98 -16.99 -6.99
C ARG A 245 26.05 -17.77 -6.24
N MET A 246 26.54 -17.25 -5.12
CA MET A 246 27.55 -17.94 -4.30
C MET A 246 27.03 -19.24 -3.70
N ILE A 247 25.79 -19.24 -3.19
CA ILE A 247 25.12 -20.47 -2.75
C ILE A 247 25.06 -21.49 -3.89
N SER A 248 24.67 -21.04 -5.09
CA SER A 248 24.55 -21.92 -6.27
C SER A 248 25.88 -22.52 -6.71
N LEU A 249 27.00 -21.81 -6.48
CA LEU A 249 28.36 -22.32 -6.75
C LEU A 249 28.83 -23.35 -5.72
N GLY A 250 28.10 -23.49 -4.60
CA GLY A 250 28.42 -24.47 -3.57
C GLY A 250 29.43 -23.98 -2.53
N ASP A 251 29.58 -22.68 -2.35
CA ASP A 251 30.55 -22.09 -1.45
C ASP A 251 30.10 -22.09 0.03
N GLY A 252 28.80 -22.25 0.29
CA GLY A 252 28.29 -22.27 1.66
C GLY A 252 26.77 -22.16 1.77
N ILE A 253 26.33 -21.78 2.97
CA ILE A 253 24.94 -21.53 3.33
C ILE A 253 24.70 -20.03 3.37
N GLY A 254 23.64 -19.58 2.71
CA GLY A 254 23.18 -18.19 2.73
C GLY A 254 21.68 -18.09 2.99
N VAL A 255 21.22 -16.95 3.47
CA VAL A 255 19.79 -16.64 3.63
C VAL A 255 19.34 -15.67 2.55
N ILE A 256 18.35 -16.06 1.77
CA ILE A 256 17.80 -15.24 0.68
C ILE A 256 16.28 -15.26 0.72
N PRO A 257 15.60 -14.24 0.10
CA PRO A 257 14.17 -14.31 -0.13
C PRO A 257 13.82 -15.58 -0.90
N CYS A 258 12.80 -16.32 -0.45
CA CYS A 258 12.44 -17.59 -1.06
C CYS A 258 12.05 -17.46 -2.55
N ALA A 259 11.50 -16.32 -2.95
CA ALA A 259 11.17 -16.03 -4.34
C ALA A 259 12.38 -16.05 -5.29
N LEU A 260 13.60 -15.83 -4.79
CA LEU A 260 14.83 -15.93 -5.58
C LEU A 260 15.30 -17.37 -5.86
N ALA A 261 14.87 -18.28 -5.02
CA ALA A 261 15.23 -19.70 -5.19
C ALA A 261 14.25 -20.44 -6.12
N GLU A 262 13.16 -19.80 -6.49
CA GLU A 262 12.15 -20.38 -7.39
C GLU A 262 12.77 -20.69 -8.76
N GLY A 263 12.61 -21.93 -9.20
CA GLY A 263 13.19 -22.43 -10.46
C GLY A 263 14.70 -22.72 -10.42
N LEU A 264 15.36 -22.57 -9.27
CA LEU A 264 16.79 -22.90 -9.11
C LEU A 264 16.96 -24.31 -8.52
N ASP A 265 16.85 -25.33 -9.37
CA ASP A 265 16.96 -26.73 -8.98
C ASP A 265 18.29 -27.12 -8.29
N VAL A 266 19.33 -26.31 -8.45
CA VAL A 266 20.62 -26.49 -7.80
C VAL A 266 20.57 -26.24 -6.29
N LEU A 267 19.59 -25.43 -5.83
CA LEU A 267 19.42 -25.06 -4.43
C LEU A 267 18.48 -26.01 -3.70
N GLN A 268 18.76 -26.20 -2.41
CA GLN A 268 17.80 -26.81 -1.50
C GLN A 268 17.72 -26.01 -0.19
N ARG A 269 16.58 -26.06 0.44
CA ARG A 269 16.37 -25.47 1.77
C ARG A 269 17.21 -26.22 2.80
N VAL A 270 17.89 -25.46 3.64
CA VAL A 270 18.61 -26.00 4.79
C VAL A 270 17.62 -26.34 5.90
N PHE A 271 16.63 -25.48 6.13
CA PHE A 271 15.53 -25.71 7.07
C PHE A 271 14.18 -25.69 6.31
N PRO A 272 13.16 -26.44 6.79
CA PRO A 272 11.88 -26.57 6.08
C PRO A 272 11.08 -25.27 6.04
N ALA A 273 11.17 -24.43 7.08
CA ALA A 273 10.45 -23.18 7.21
C ALA A 273 11.36 -21.95 6.97
N PRO A 274 10.81 -20.80 6.62
CA PRO A 274 11.53 -19.54 6.65
C PRO A 274 12.11 -19.25 8.02
N VAL A 275 13.35 -18.73 8.05
CA VAL A 275 14.03 -18.35 9.30
C VAL A 275 13.58 -16.97 9.78
N VAL A 276 13.14 -16.13 8.86
CA VAL A 276 12.58 -14.80 9.12
C VAL A 276 11.47 -14.53 8.10
N SER A 277 10.47 -13.76 8.51
CA SER A 277 9.45 -13.23 7.63
C SER A 277 9.30 -11.72 7.83
N SER A 278 9.09 -10.97 6.77
CA SER A 278 8.92 -9.53 6.82
C SER A 278 7.81 -9.06 5.89
N PRO A 279 6.95 -8.14 6.33
CA PRO A 279 5.87 -7.62 5.49
C PRO A 279 6.42 -6.80 4.33
N PHE A 280 5.75 -6.86 3.17
CA PHE A 280 6.00 -5.99 2.03
C PHE A 280 4.81 -5.09 1.75
N TRP A 281 5.12 -3.88 1.26
CA TRP A 281 4.16 -2.82 1.04
C TRP A 281 4.28 -2.26 -0.36
N LEU A 282 3.16 -2.10 -1.04
CA LEU A 282 3.05 -1.26 -2.23
C LEU A 282 2.83 0.18 -1.76
N VAL A 283 3.74 1.06 -2.14
CA VAL A 283 3.76 2.45 -1.72
C VAL A 283 3.67 3.35 -2.94
N TYR A 284 2.80 4.35 -2.89
CA TYR A 284 2.64 5.36 -3.93
C TYR A 284 2.11 6.66 -3.33
N HIS A 285 2.24 7.78 -4.04
CA HIS A 285 1.81 9.07 -3.54
C HIS A 285 0.29 9.20 -3.55
N GLU A 286 -0.31 9.86 -2.54
CA GLU A 286 -1.75 10.01 -2.43
C GLU A 286 -2.37 10.74 -3.63
N SER A 287 -1.69 11.76 -4.17
CA SER A 287 -2.15 12.47 -5.38
C SER A 287 -2.29 11.55 -6.60
N SER A 288 -1.56 10.43 -6.63
CA SER A 288 -1.59 9.44 -7.72
C SER A 288 -2.66 8.37 -7.53
N ARG A 289 -3.34 8.33 -6.36
CA ARG A 289 -4.34 7.31 -5.99
C ARG A 289 -5.40 7.08 -7.07
N ASN A 290 -5.83 8.15 -7.72
CA ASN A 290 -6.92 8.12 -8.69
C ASN A 290 -6.43 8.13 -10.15
N THR A 291 -5.11 8.04 -10.38
CA THR A 291 -4.53 7.98 -11.72
C THR A 291 -4.72 6.56 -12.28
N ALA A 292 -5.45 6.43 -13.39
CA ALA A 292 -5.86 5.14 -13.96
C ALA A 292 -4.68 4.19 -14.20
N LYS A 293 -3.57 4.68 -14.77
CA LYS A 293 -2.37 3.86 -15.02
C LYS A 293 -1.72 3.37 -13.72
N ILE A 294 -1.66 4.20 -12.67
CA ILE A 294 -1.09 3.82 -11.37
C ILE A 294 -1.94 2.74 -10.72
N ARG A 295 -3.26 2.92 -10.68
CA ARG A 295 -4.20 1.92 -10.16
C ARG A 295 -4.08 0.59 -10.89
N ALA A 296 -4.07 0.62 -12.22
CA ALA A 296 -3.95 -0.59 -13.03
C ALA A 296 -2.69 -1.41 -12.68
N VAL A 297 -1.55 -0.74 -12.46
CA VAL A 297 -0.30 -1.41 -12.08
C VAL A 297 -0.33 -1.85 -10.62
N VAL A 298 -0.81 -1.01 -9.68
CA VAL A 298 -0.93 -1.36 -8.25
C VAL A 298 -1.83 -2.57 -8.06
N ASP A 299 -2.99 -2.61 -8.72
CA ASP A 299 -3.93 -3.73 -8.62
C ASP A 299 -3.32 -5.00 -9.23
N ALA A 300 -2.72 -4.91 -10.42
CA ALA A 300 -2.05 -6.05 -11.04
C ALA A 300 -0.90 -6.61 -10.18
N MET A 301 -0.10 -5.74 -9.56
CA MET A 301 0.96 -6.16 -8.64
C MET A 301 0.38 -6.85 -7.40
N ALA A 302 -0.66 -6.27 -6.80
CA ALA A 302 -1.28 -6.83 -5.61
C ALA A 302 -1.91 -8.20 -5.89
N ASP A 303 -2.68 -8.30 -6.97
CA ASP A 303 -3.33 -9.55 -7.40
C ASP A 303 -2.28 -10.64 -7.71
N TYR A 304 -1.18 -10.27 -8.38
CA TYR A 304 -0.09 -11.20 -8.68
C TYR A 304 0.59 -11.71 -7.40
N LEU A 305 0.92 -10.79 -6.47
CA LEU A 305 1.57 -11.14 -5.20
C LEU A 305 0.66 -12.04 -4.34
N GLU A 306 -0.63 -11.77 -4.29
CA GLU A 306 -1.61 -12.57 -3.57
C GLU A 306 -1.79 -13.95 -4.20
N ALA A 307 -1.99 -14.01 -5.52
CA ALA A 307 -2.16 -15.25 -6.26
C ALA A 307 -0.96 -16.20 -6.12
N ASN A 308 0.25 -15.63 -6.00
CA ASN A 308 1.51 -16.36 -5.88
C ASN A 308 2.10 -16.29 -4.47
N SER A 309 1.29 -16.05 -3.44
CA SER A 309 1.75 -15.84 -2.06
C SER A 309 2.67 -16.96 -1.54
N GLY A 310 2.45 -18.22 -1.94
CA GLY A 310 3.32 -19.34 -1.56
C GLY A 310 4.78 -19.17 -1.98
N ILE A 311 5.02 -18.59 -3.18
CA ILE A 311 6.38 -18.30 -3.68
C ILE A 311 7.08 -17.29 -2.78
N PHE A 312 6.34 -16.27 -2.34
CA PHE A 312 6.90 -15.17 -1.55
C PHE A 312 7.01 -15.51 -0.07
N THR A 313 6.03 -16.19 0.50
CA THR A 313 6.06 -16.58 1.92
C THR A 313 6.99 -17.76 2.19
N GLY A 314 7.31 -18.54 1.18
CA GLY A 314 8.04 -19.79 1.32
C GLY A 314 7.26 -20.90 2.03
N MET A 315 5.98 -20.69 2.26
CA MET A 315 5.07 -21.70 2.82
C MET A 315 4.26 -22.35 1.70
N PRO A 316 4.01 -23.66 1.74
CA PRO A 316 3.10 -24.28 0.78
C PRO A 316 1.72 -23.64 0.91
N LYS A 317 1.01 -23.46 -0.20
CA LYS A 317 -0.43 -23.13 -0.15
C LYS A 317 -1.14 -24.27 0.61
N LEU A 318 -1.82 -23.90 1.68
CA LEU A 318 -2.74 -24.80 2.38
C LEU A 318 -3.90 -25.18 1.47
#